data_da752ab9d1983f949bf9e3f399e0b197
#
_entry.id   da752ab9d1983f949bf9e3f399e0b197
#
_cell.length_a   1.000
_cell.length_b   1.000
_cell.length_c   1.000
_cell.angle_alpha   90.00
_cell.angle_beta   90.00
_cell.angle_gamma   90.00
#
_symmetry.space_group_name_H-M   'P 1'
#
loop_
_entity.id
_entity.type
_entity.pdbx_description
1 polymer ?
#
loop_
_entity_poly.entity_id
_entity_poly.type
_entity_poly.pdbx_seq_one_letter_code
_entity_poly.pdbx_strand_id
1 'polypeptide(L)'
;MLEGLKGPWELKGKLNFELVYWAHYIHPVPLDTTIEDPEDPLYAEDPYIPADSSLEVEKPSELRVRIVRYLEKQLDKVFLNEDHTINFSSISDFIIHHFFSDLEIYYGARCQEKAGLETNSKDAICSYLVRTLERHRKKRIMLIAHSMGSIIAYDVLTRRVPEIPIDTFVTIGSPLGLPIIKSKIFAEQGGAEGQDRTLRTPENVRTHWYNLSDFNDKIALNYKLNDDFEENSRNVRVIDMAVINDYAVKGKKNPHKVYGYLRTPEMAEIVHSFIKSDGFSQSAVQWLKSFFNKLKWSR
;
A
#
# COMPACT_ATOMS: atom_id res chain seq x y z
N MET A 1 -7.59 -6.10 11.19
CA MET A 1 -8.37 -6.88 10.22
C MET A 1 -9.47 -7.73 10.88
N LEU A 2 -9.14 -8.67 11.77
CA LEU A 2 -10.17 -9.53 12.41
C LEU A 2 -11.20 -8.76 13.24
N GLU A 3 -10.84 -7.62 13.82
CA GLU A 3 -11.79 -6.76 14.55
C GLU A 3 -12.81 -6.10 13.63
N GLY A 4 -12.39 -5.60 12.46
CA GLY A 4 -13.30 -5.05 11.46
C GLY A 4 -14.26 -6.09 10.84
N LEU A 5 -13.99 -7.38 11.07
CA LEU A 5 -14.83 -8.49 10.60
C LEU A 5 -15.83 -8.99 11.68
N LYS A 6 -15.91 -8.32 12.83
CA LYS A 6 -16.93 -8.59 13.85
C LYS A 6 -18.28 -7.93 13.46
N GLY A 7 -19.36 -8.46 13.99
CA GLY A 7 -20.71 -7.97 13.68
C GLY A 7 -21.28 -8.57 12.40
N PRO A 8 -21.82 -7.76 11.46
CA PRO A 8 -22.47 -8.28 10.26
C PRO A 8 -21.53 -9.06 9.34
N TRP A 9 -20.21 -8.93 9.54
CA TRP A 9 -19.15 -9.55 8.76
C TRP A 9 -18.49 -10.75 9.45
N GLU A 10 -19.15 -11.35 10.44
CA GLU A 10 -18.62 -12.51 11.17
C GLU A 10 -18.26 -13.64 10.21
N LEU A 11 -16.98 -13.98 10.15
CA LEU A 11 -16.47 -15.04 9.28
C LEU A 11 -16.66 -16.41 9.94
N LYS A 12 -17.49 -17.23 9.33
CA LYS A 12 -17.57 -18.66 9.63
C LYS A 12 -16.52 -19.38 8.80
N GLY A 13 -15.27 -19.45 9.28
CA GLY A 13 -14.23 -20.16 8.57
C GLY A 13 -12.81 -19.78 9.01
N LYS A 14 -11.85 -20.64 8.68
CA LYS A 14 -10.43 -20.41 9.00
C LYS A 14 -9.79 -19.65 7.85
N LEU A 15 -9.45 -18.39 8.06
CA LEU A 15 -8.58 -17.64 7.16
C LEU A 15 -7.15 -18.15 7.27
N ASN A 16 -6.55 -18.51 6.14
CA ASN A 16 -5.11 -18.71 6.05
C ASN A 16 -4.47 -17.36 5.76
N PHE A 17 -3.80 -16.80 6.74
CA PHE A 17 -3.08 -15.54 6.64
C PHE A 17 -1.58 -15.82 6.78
N GLU A 18 -0.77 -15.25 5.89
CA GLU A 18 0.69 -15.29 5.96
C GLU A 18 1.23 -13.87 5.84
N LEU A 19 2.04 -13.45 6.81
CA LEU A 19 2.72 -12.16 6.80
C LEU A 19 4.05 -12.28 6.07
N VAL A 20 4.24 -11.49 5.02
CA VAL A 20 5.53 -11.35 4.34
C VAL A 20 6.27 -10.16 4.95
N TYR A 21 7.10 -10.45 5.97
CA TYR A 21 7.87 -9.43 6.67
C TYR A 21 9.27 -9.34 6.05
N TRP A 22 9.49 -8.32 5.24
CA TRP A 22 10.72 -8.13 4.47
C TRP A 22 11.72 -7.13 5.11
N ALA A 23 11.28 -6.34 6.09
CA ALA A 23 12.08 -5.26 6.66
C ALA A 23 13.44 -5.72 7.24
N HIS A 24 13.55 -6.96 7.70
CA HIS A 24 14.81 -7.51 8.20
C HIS A 24 15.94 -7.59 7.17
N TYR A 25 15.63 -7.48 5.87
CA TYR A 25 16.66 -7.37 4.82
C TYR A 25 17.30 -5.98 4.76
N ILE A 26 16.60 -4.97 5.22
CA ILE A 26 17.05 -3.57 5.27
C ILE A 26 17.50 -3.20 6.67
N HIS A 27 16.75 -3.62 7.68
CA HIS A 27 16.96 -3.33 9.10
C HIS A 27 17.36 -4.60 9.86
N PRO A 28 18.65 -4.92 9.92
CA PRO A 28 19.13 -6.15 10.58
C PRO A 28 19.00 -6.10 12.10
N VAL A 29 18.96 -4.90 12.67
CA VAL A 29 18.76 -4.69 14.12
C VAL A 29 17.26 -4.56 14.40
N PRO A 30 16.67 -5.42 15.23
CA PRO A 30 15.28 -5.30 15.59
C PRO A 30 15.00 -4.05 16.41
N LEU A 31 13.75 -3.56 16.34
CA LEU A 31 13.30 -2.48 17.22
C LEU A 31 13.38 -2.93 18.68
N ASP A 32 13.69 -1.99 19.57
CA ASP A 32 13.85 -2.22 21.01
C ASP A 32 12.67 -1.65 21.80
N THR A 33 11.92 -2.51 22.46
CA THR A 33 10.75 -2.13 23.26
C THR A 33 11.10 -1.41 24.55
N THR A 34 12.39 -1.31 24.91
CA THR A 34 12.86 -0.57 26.10
C THR A 34 13.16 0.89 25.79
N ILE A 35 13.23 1.27 24.53
CA ILE A 35 13.45 2.65 24.11
C ILE A 35 12.13 3.42 24.21
N GLU A 36 12.14 4.50 24.99
CA GLU A 36 10.97 5.36 25.22
C GLU A 36 10.92 6.58 24.27
N ASP A 37 12.05 6.95 23.67
CA ASP A 37 12.13 8.09 22.76
C ASP A 37 11.57 7.74 21.38
N PRO A 38 10.46 8.35 20.96
CA PRO A 38 9.86 8.08 19.64
C PRO A 38 10.72 8.53 18.45
N GLU A 39 11.72 9.37 18.68
CA GLU A 39 12.65 9.84 17.65
C GLU A 39 13.86 8.90 17.49
N ASP A 40 14.04 7.94 18.39
CA ASP A 40 15.11 6.94 18.27
C ASP A 40 14.78 5.95 17.12
N PRO A 41 15.74 5.70 16.22
CA PRO A 41 15.53 4.77 15.09
C PRO A 41 15.15 3.34 15.49
N LEU A 42 15.47 2.92 16.70
CA LEU A 42 15.13 1.59 17.22
C LEU A 42 13.88 1.59 18.10
N TYR A 43 13.18 2.72 18.20
CA TYR A 43 11.95 2.82 18.96
C TYR A 43 10.89 1.83 18.45
N ALA A 44 10.44 0.97 19.33
CA ALA A 44 9.32 0.06 19.04
C ALA A 44 8.00 0.71 19.47
N GLU A 45 7.14 1.00 18.50
CA GLU A 45 5.80 1.50 18.83
C GLU A 45 5.04 0.56 19.76
N ASP A 46 4.18 1.14 20.59
CA ASP A 46 3.28 0.40 21.48
C ASP A 46 2.55 -0.73 20.74
N PRO A 47 2.20 -1.82 21.44
CA PRO A 47 1.39 -2.90 20.87
C PRO A 47 0.09 -2.38 20.24
N TYR A 48 -0.47 -3.17 19.33
CA TYR A 48 -1.73 -2.84 18.67
C TYR A 48 -2.81 -2.39 19.67
N ILE A 49 -3.35 -1.19 19.44
CA ILE A 49 -4.45 -0.63 20.24
C ILE A 49 -5.76 -0.87 19.48
N PRO A 50 -6.74 -1.61 20.06
CA PRO A 50 -8.05 -1.79 19.48
C PRO A 50 -8.76 -0.47 19.20
N ALA A 51 -9.64 -0.45 18.18
CA ALA A 51 -10.50 0.70 17.94
C ALA A 51 -11.44 0.93 19.12
N ASP A 52 -11.61 2.20 19.50
CA ASP A 52 -12.68 2.58 20.41
C ASP A 52 -14.01 2.53 19.64
N SER A 53 -14.92 1.66 20.06
CA SER A 53 -16.22 1.48 19.43
C SER A 53 -17.14 2.70 19.55
N SER A 54 -16.75 3.69 20.36
CA SER A 54 -17.51 4.94 20.55
C SER A 54 -17.08 6.07 19.60
N LEU A 55 -15.97 5.89 18.84
CA LEU A 55 -15.50 6.93 17.92
C LEU A 55 -16.36 6.97 16.67
N GLU A 56 -17.07 8.07 16.47
CA GLU A 56 -17.70 8.38 15.19
C GLU A 56 -16.61 8.66 14.15
N VAL A 57 -16.75 8.02 13.00
CA VAL A 57 -15.83 8.19 11.87
C VAL A 57 -16.04 9.57 11.25
N GLU A 58 -15.13 10.50 11.49
CA GLU A 58 -15.15 11.83 10.84
C GLU A 58 -14.89 11.69 9.34
N LYS A 59 -15.87 12.12 8.56
CA LYS A 59 -15.69 12.22 7.09
C LYS A 59 -14.73 13.36 6.75
N PRO A 60 -13.82 13.18 5.80
CA PRO A 60 -12.94 14.26 5.38
C PRO A 60 -13.74 15.43 4.80
N SER A 61 -13.41 16.67 5.19
CA SER A 61 -14.04 17.87 4.65
C SER A 61 -13.60 18.13 3.21
N GLU A 62 -14.48 18.74 2.40
CA GLU A 62 -14.13 19.12 1.02
C GLU A 62 -12.92 20.06 0.93
N LEU A 63 -12.78 20.96 1.92
CA LEU A 63 -11.63 21.87 2.02
C LEU A 63 -10.33 21.09 2.15
N ARG A 64 -10.32 20.03 2.97
CA ARG A 64 -9.17 19.19 3.19
C ARG A 64 -8.75 18.44 1.94
N VAL A 65 -9.70 17.93 1.18
CA VAL A 65 -9.45 17.29 -0.12
C VAL A 65 -8.82 18.28 -1.12
N ARG A 66 -9.28 19.54 -1.14
CA ARG A 66 -8.68 20.58 -1.99
C ARG A 66 -7.26 20.92 -1.56
N ILE A 67 -6.98 20.98 -0.25
CA ILE A 67 -5.63 21.21 0.29
C ILE A 67 -4.69 20.07 -0.09
N VAL A 68 -5.10 18.82 0.08
CA VAL A 68 -4.28 17.65 -0.31
C VAL A 68 -3.97 17.70 -1.80
N ARG A 69 -4.95 17.95 -2.65
CA ARG A 69 -4.77 18.07 -4.10
C ARG A 69 -3.86 19.23 -4.51
N TYR A 70 -3.86 20.32 -3.75
CA TYR A 70 -2.90 21.42 -3.94
C TYR A 70 -1.49 21.02 -3.53
N LEU A 71 -1.33 20.37 -2.37
CA LEU A 71 -0.05 19.87 -1.87
C LEU A 71 0.55 18.82 -2.81
N GLU A 72 -0.26 17.92 -3.35
CA GLU A 72 0.12 16.93 -4.34
C GLU A 72 0.89 17.56 -5.53
N LYS A 73 0.36 18.65 -6.08
CA LYS A 73 1.00 19.40 -7.18
C LYS A 73 2.30 20.13 -6.78
N GLN A 74 2.47 20.44 -5.51
CA GLN A 74 3.68 21.12 -5.02
C GLN A 74 4.77 20.13 -4.63
N LEU A 75 4.41 18.90 -4.23
CA LEU A 75 5.35 17.88 -3.79
C LEU A 75 6.33 17.46 -4.89
N ASP A 76 5.88 17.40 -6.14
CA ASP A 76 6.74 17.13 -7.30
C ASP A 76 7.92 18.12 -7.39
N LYS A 77 7.71 19.36 -6.93
CA LYS A 77 8.72 20.41 -6.96
C LYS A 77 9.62 20.45 -5.72
N VAL A 78 9.13 19.92 -4.60
CA VAL A 78 9.80 20.01 -3.31
C VAL A 78 10.72 18.82 -3.05
N PHE A 79 10.32 17.63 -3.52
CA PHE A 79 11.03 16.39 -3.21
C PHE A 79 12.03 15.94 -4.28
N LEU A 80 11.97 16.53 -5.48
CA LEU A 80 12.87 16.16 -6.55
C LEU A 80 13.85 17.29 -6.89
N ASN A 81 15.11 16.95 -7.04
CA ASN A 81 16.09 17.79 -7.70
C ASN A 81 15.82 17.85 -9.22
N GLU A 82 16.48 18.76 -9.95
CA GLU A 82 16.35 18.87 -11.41
C GLU A 82 16.69 17.58 -12.16
N ASP A 83 17.52 16.73 -11.57
CA ASP A 83 17.92 15.41 -12.10
C ASP A 83 17.00 14.26 -11.63
N HIS A 84 15.83 14.57 -11.04
CA HIS A 84 14.89 13.62 -10.46
C HIS A 84 15.43 12.79 -9.27
N THR A 85 16.55 13.21 -8.67
CA THR A 85 16.99 12.65 -7.38
C THR A 85 16.19 13.26 -6.22
N ILE A 86 16.15 12.53 -5.09
CA ILE A 86 15.36 12.97 -3.93
C ILE A 86 16.07 14.11 -3.21
N ASN A 87 15.36 15.20 -2.96
CA ASN A 87 15.85 16.30 -2.14
C ASN A 87 15.56 16.06 -0.65
N PHE A 88 16.48 15.40 0.04
CA PHE A 88 16.35 15.08 1.47
C PHE A 88 16.31 16.31 2.39
N SER A 89 16.87 17.45 1.99
CA SER A 89 16.90 18.65 2.81
C SER A 89 15.54 19.28 3.08
N SER A 90 14.54 18.95 2.25
CA SER A 90 13.17 19.44 2.37
C SER A 90 12.26 18.53 3.19
N ILE A 91 12.78 17.37 3.67
CA ILE A 91 12.00 16.36 4.37
C ILE A 91 12.22 16.53 5.88
N SER A 92 11.24 17.11 6.55
CA SER A 92 11.26 17.30 8.02
C SER A 92 10.42 16.27 8.78
N ASP A 93 9.71 15.41 8.07
CA ASP A 93 8.83 14.41 8.68
C ASP A 93 9.53 13.06 8.79
N PHE A 94 9.63 12.53 10.00
CA PHE A 94 10.30 11.27 10.31
C PHE A 94 9.78 10.10 9.46
N ILE A 95 8.46 9.98 9.26
CA ILE A 95 7.87 8.89 8.48
C ILE A 95 8.30 8.99 7.02
N ILE A 96 8.32 10.19 6.46
CA ILE A 96 8.74 10.44 5.08
C ILE A 96 10.23 10.14 4.92
N HIS A 97 11.05 10.58 5.88
CA HIS A 97 12.49 10.33 5.84
C HIS A 97 12.81 8.83 5.87
N HIS A 98 12.18 8.08 6.75
CA HIS A 98 12.35 6.62 6.79
C HIS A 98 11.91 5.94 5.51
N PHE A 99 10.75 6.32 4.97
CA PHE A 99 10.25 5.77 3.71
C PHE A 99 11.26 5.98 2.56
N PHE A 100 11.81 7.18 2.41
CA PHE A 100 12.79 7.46 1.35
C PHE A 100 14.13 6.77 1.57
N SER A 101 14.58 6.63 2.81
CA SER A 101 15.76 5.86 3.16
C SER A 101 15.62 4.39 2.79
N ASP A 102 14.48 3.77 3.13
CA ASP A 102 14.18 2.39 2.75
C ASP A 102 14.11 2.21 1.23
N LEU A 103 13.54 3.19 0.54
CA LEU A 103 13.45 3.20 -0.90
C LEU A 103 14.83 3.29 -1.57
N GLU A 104 15.73 4.11 -1.03
CA GLU A 104 17.11 4.22 -1.52
C GLU A 104 17.86 2.90 -1.35
N ILE A 105 17.73 2.26 -0.19
CA ILE A 105 18.31 0.95 0.06
C ILE A 105 17.73 -0.11 -0.90
N TYR A 106 16.41 -0.10 -1.11
CA TYR A 106 15.75 -1.02 -2.01
C TYR A 106 16.27 -0.94 -3.45
N TYR A 107 16.49 0.27 -3.95
CA TYR A 107 16.92 0.47 -5.34
C TYR A 107 18.43 0.50 -5.53
N GLY A 108 19.24 0.72 -4.49
CA GLY A 108 20.67 0.99 -4.63
C GLY A 108 21.63 0.13 -3.80
N ALA A 109 21.19 -0.40 -2.67
CA ALA A 109 22.11 -1.06 -1.74
C ALA A 109 22.28 -2.56 -2.01
N ARG A 110 23.43 -3.10 -1.56
CA ARG A 110 23.69 -4.54 -1.47
C ARG A 110 23.45 -5.01 -0.04
N CYS A 111 22.73 -6.11 0.14
CA CYS A 111 22.58 -6.76 1.43
C CYS A 111 23.35 -8.10 1.45
N GLN A 112 23.73 -8.55 2.65
CA GLN A 112 24.30 -9.89 2.84
C GLN A 112 23.19 -10.89 3.13
N GLU A 113 23.03 -11.88 2.28
CA GLU A 113 22.21 -13.04 2.63
C GLU A 113 22.92 -13.93 3.67
N LYS A 114 22.14 -14.72 4.43
CA LYS A 114 22.62 -15.65 5.47
C LYS A 114 23.71 -16.64 5.00
N ALA A 115 23.94 -16.75 3.69
CA ALA A 115 24.96 -17.60 3.08
C ALA A 115 26.27 -16.87 2.71
N GLY A 116 26.45 -15.60 3.10
CA GLY A 116 27.65 -14.81 2.78
C GLY A 116 27.75 -14.34 1.32
N LEU A 117 26.72 -14.56 0.52
CA LEU A 117 26.62 -14.03 -0.84
C LEU A 117 26.07 -12.58 -0.79
N GLU A 118 26.80 -11.67 -1.41
CA GLU A 118 26.30 -10.31 -1.62
C GLU A 118 25.19 -10.33 -2.67
N THR A 119 23.98 -10.00 -2.26
CA THR A 119 22.82 -9.90 -3.14
C THR A 119 22.28 -8.45 -3.09
N ASN A 120 21.72 -7.98 -4.20
CA ASN A 120 21.00 -6.72 -4.19
C ASN A 120 19.79 -6.83 -3.25
N SER A 121 19.61 -5.84 -2.38
CA SER A 121 18.51 -5.80 -1.41
C SER A 121 17.14 -6.00 -2.07
N LYS A 122 16.92 -5.40 -3.23
CA LYS A 122 15.72 -5.59 -4.04
C LYS A 122 15.50 -7.04 -4.42
N ASP A 123 16.55 -7.73 -4.88
CA ASP A 123 16.44 -9.14 -5.31
C ASP A 123 16.14 -10.06 -4.12
N ALA A 124 16.75 -9.84 -2.96
CA ALA A 124 16.50 -10.61 -1.76
C ALA A 124 15.04 -10.45 -1.28
N ILE A 125 14.57 -9.20 -1.20
CA ILE A 125 13.21 -8.85 -0.78
C ILE A 125 12.17 -9.42 -1.76
N CYS A 126 12.34 -9.18 -3.07
CA CYS A 126 11.44 -9.70 -4.10
C CYS A 126 11.40 -11.23 -4.09
N SER A 127 12.56 -11.90 -3.96
CA SER A 127 12.64 -13.37 -3.89
C SER A 127 11.89 -13.94 -2.68
N TYR A 128 11.84 -13.21 -1.58
CA TYR A 128 11.06 -13.63 -0.42
C TYR A 128 9.55 -13.65 -0.72
N LEU A 129 9.02 -12.59 -1.33
CA LEU A 129 7.62 -12.56 -1.76
C LEU A 129 7.33 -13.62 -2.85
N VAL A 130 8.23 -13.77 -3.84
CA VAL A 130 8.13 -14.81 -4.88
C VAL A 130 7.95 -16.18 -4.25
N ARG A 131 8.86 -16.61 -3.36
CA ARG A 131 8.77 -17.90 -2.66
C ARG A 131 7.45 -18.08 -1.92
N THR A 132 6.92 -17.02 -1.33
CA THR A 132 5.62 -17.07 -0.64
C THR A 132 4.47 -17.28 -1.62
N LEU A 133 4.44 -16.53 -2.72
CA LEU A 133 3.41 -16.68 -3.75
C LEU A 133 3.46 -18.07 -4.41
N GLU A 134 4.66 -18.59 -4.70
CA GLU A 134 4.85 -19.94 -5.25
C GLU A 134 4.27 -21.02 -4.35
N ARG A 135 4.51 -20.95 -3.01
CA ARG A 135 3.91 -21.89 -2.05
C ARG A 135 2.40 -21.90 -2.09
N HIS A 136 1.79 -20.79 -2.45
CA HIS A 136 0.33 -20.62 -2.49
C HIS A 136 -0.27 -20.60 -3.90
N ARG A 137 0.52 -20.82 -4.97
CA ARG A 137 0.11 -20.69 -6.38
C ARG A 137 -1.14 -21.48 -6.79
N LYS A 138 -1.46 -22.56 -6.05
CA LYS A 138 -2.65 -23.39 -6.27
C LYS A 138 -3.88 -22.92 -5.48
N LYS A 139 -3.74 -21.88 -4.66
CA LYS A 139 -4.82 -21.30 -3.87
C LYS A 139 -5.33 -20.03 -4.52
N ARG A 140 -6.51 -19.61 -4.14
CA ARG A 140 -6.96 -18.25 -4.46
C ARG A 140 -6.25 -17.28 -3.52
N ILE A 141 -5.59 -16.28 -4.09
CA ILE A 141 -4.71 -15.36 -3.35
C ILE A 141 -5.34 -13.97 -3.34
N MET A 142 -5.51 -13.42 -2.14
CA MET A 142 -5.61 -11.98 -1.92
C MET A 142 -4.27 -11.49 -1.41
N LEU A 143 -3.65 -10.56 -2.14
CA LEU A 143 -2.40 -9.92 -1.73
C LEU A 143 -2.70 -8.52 -1.22
N ILE A 144 -2.43 -8.28 0.08
CA ILE A 144 -2.56 -6.96 0.70
C ILE A 144 -1.15 -6.40 0.90
N ALA A 145 -0.88 -5.22 0.36
CA ALA A 145 0.42 -4.59 0.38
C ALA A 145 0.34 -3.17 0.96
N HIS A 146 1.13 -2.92 2.02
CA HIS A 146 1.17 -1.64 2.72
C HIS A 146 2.43 -0.86 2.37
N SER A 147 2.29 0.45 2.14
CA SER A 147 3.39 1.38 1.97
C SER A 147 4.38 0.88 0.89
N MET A 148 5.69 0.85 1.18
CA MET A 148 6.72 0.32 0.29
C MET A 148 6.45 -1.14 -0.14
N GLY A 149 5.73 -1.91 0.66
CA GLY A 149 5.28 -3.25 0.27
C GLY A 149 4.45 -3.27 -1.01
N SER A 150 3.76 -2.17 -1.36
CA SER A 150 3.02 -2.04 -2.62
C SER A 150 3.95 -1.92 -3.83
N ILE A 151 5.09 -1.26 -3.69
CA ILE A 151 6.14 -1.19 -4.73
C ILE A 151 6.72 -2.58 -4.96
N ILE A 152 7.11 -3.27 -3.87
CA ILE A 152 7.64 -4.63 -3.91
C ILE A 152 6.64 -5.58 -4.57
N ALA A 153 5.37 -5.51 -4.16
CA ALA A 153 4.31 -6.33 -4.74
C ALA A 153 4.14 -6.05 -6.24
N TYR A 154 4.09 -4.80 -6.65
CA TYR A 154 3.97 -4.41 -8.05
C TYR A 154 5.14 -4.94 -8.88
N ASP A 155 6.38 -4.76 -8.43
CA ASP A 155 7.59 -5.28 -9.08
C ASP A 155 7.56 -6.80 -9.24
N VAL A 156 7.15 -7.52 -8.18
CA VAL A 156 7.07 -8.98 -8.20
C VAL A 156 5.99 -9.46 -9.15
N LEU A 157 4.80 -8.88 -9.09
CA LEU A 157 3.67 -9.29 -9.92
C LEU A 157 3.90 -9.02 -11.41
N THR A 158 4.57 -7.90 -11.75
CA THR A 158 4.82 -7.54 -13.15
C THR A 158 6.02 -8.23 -13.76
N ARG A 159 7.06 -8.54 -12.97
CA ARG A 159 8.38 -8.89 -13.50
C ARG A 159 8.90 -10.26 -13.08
N ARG A 160 8.47 -10.77 -11.93
CA ARG A 160 9.05 -12.00 -11.36
C ARG A 160 8.13 -13.21 -11.47
N VAL A 161 6.84 -13.03 -11.27
CA VAL A 161 5.84 -14.11 -11.27
C VAL A 161 4.56 -13.72 -12.01
N PRO A 162 4.65 -13.26 -13.26
CA PRO A 162 3.47 -12.85 -14.03
C PRO A 162 2.49 -14.01 -14.28
N GLU A 163 2.93 -15.25 -14.10
CA GLU A 163 2.13 -16.46 -14.27
C GLU A 163 1.35 -16.87 -13.02
N ILE A 164 1.71 -16.38 -11.82
CA ILE A 164 0.99 -16.72 -10.59
C ILE A 164 -0.28 -15.88 -10.47
N PRO A 165 -1.46 -16.51 -10.51
CA PRO A 165 -2.72 -15.76 -10.45
C PRO A 165 -2.94 -15.14 -9.08
N ILE A 166 -3.22 -13.84 -9.08
CA ILE A 166 -3.69 -13.08 -7.92
C ILE A 166 -5.16 -12.76 -8.16
N ASP A 167 -6.04 -13.27 -7.32
CA ASP A 167 -7.46 -12.98 -7.44
C ASP A 167 -7.73 -11.51 -7.16
N THR A 168 -7.30 -11.04 -6.00
CA THR A 168 -7.49 -9.67 -5.55
C THR A 168 -6.18 -9.07 -5.06
N PHE A 169 -5.80 -7.93 -5.62
CA PHE A 169 -4.68 -7.12 -5.15
C PHE A 169 -5.22 -5.92 -4.37
N VAL A 170 -4.67 -5.66 -3.19
CA VAL A 170 -5.07 -4.53 -2.35
C VAL A 170 -3.84 -3.76 -1.93
N THR A 171 -3.76 -2.49 -2.32
CA THR A 171 -2.74 -1.56 -1.86
C THR A 171 -3.34 -0.63 -0.81
N ILE A 172 -2.62 -0.41 0.29
CA ILE A 172 -3.05 0.44 1.41
C ILE A 172 -1.93 1.39 1.79
N GLY A 173 -2.23 2.68 1.92
CA GLY A 173 -1.22 3.71 2.17
C GLY A 173 -0.08 3.68 1.14
N SER A 174 -0.43 3.50 -0.14
CA SER A 174 0.51 3.19 -1.21
C SER A 174 1.18 4.43 -1.80
N PRO A 175 2.51 4.44 -1.95
CA PRO A 175 3.25 5.49 -2.64
C PRO A 175 3.36 5.28 -4.16
N LEU A 176 2.71 4.28 -4.74
CA LEU A 176 2.84 3.94 -6.17
C LEU A 176 2.50 5.10 -7.12
N GLY A 177 1.63 6.03 -6.69
CA GLY A 177 1.28 7.22 -7.46
C GLY A 177 2.32 8.34 -7.41
N LEU A 178 3.37 8.25 -6.59
CA LEU A 178 4.39 9.27 -6.52
C LEU A 178 5.22 9.31 -7.83
N PRO A 179 5.47 10.49 -8.42
CA PRO A 179 6.18 10.63 -9.68
C PRO A 179 7.53 9.93 -9.69
N ILE A 180 8.30 10.04 -8.60
CA ILE A 180 9.59 9.37 -8.48
C ILE A 180 9.46 7.85 -8.56
N ILE A 181 8.42 7.27 -7.94
CA ILE A 181 8.19 5.82 -7.95
C ILE A 181 7.79 5.38 -9.35
N LYS A 182 6.85 6.09 -9.99
CA LYS A 182 6.43 5.83 -11.38
C LYS A 182 7.61 5.88 -12.33
N SER A 183 8.47 6.91 -12.21
CA SER A 183 9.66 7.04 -13.04
C SER A 183 10.64 5.88 -12.88
N LYS A 184 10.87 5.41 -11.64
CA LYS A 184 11.74 4.26 -11.38
C LYS A 184 11.15 2.97 -11.96
N ILE A 185 9.86 2.71 -11.75
CA ILE A 185 9.16 1.54 -12.29
C ILE A 185 9.25 1.54 -13.82
N PHE A 186 8.98 2.69 -14.45
CA PHE A 186 9.03 2.86 -15.90
C PHE A 186 10.44 2.59 -16.45
N ALA A 187 11.48 3.18 -15.84
CA ALA A 187 12.86 2.96 -16.24
C ALA A 187 13.27 1.49 -16.17
N GLU A 188 12.83 0.77 -15.14
CA GLU A 188 13.09 -0.66 -14.98
C GLU A 188 12.30 -1.56 -15.94
N GLN A 189 11.20 -1.07 -16.50
CA GLN A 189 10.44 -1.76 -17.55
C GLN A 189 11.05 -1.55 -18.96
N GLY A 190 12.19 -0.88 -19.05
CA GLY A 190 12.86 -0.62 -20.32
C GLY A 190 12.26 0.55 -21.11
N GLY A 191 11.49 1.40 -20.46
CA GLY A 191 10.93 2.60 -21.06
C GLY A 191 12.03 3.61 -21.44
N ALA A 192 12.02 4.10 -22.69
CA ALA A 192 12.93 5.13 -23.14
C ALA A 192 12.39 6.52 -22.77
N GLU A 193 13.32 7.49 -22.64
CA GLU A 193 12.96 8.89 -22.44
C GLU A 193 12.11 9.39 -23.62
N GLY A 194 10.92 9.96 -23.35
CA GLY A 194 10.01 10.45 -24.39
C GLY A 194 8.91 9.48 -24.83
N GLN A 195 8.86 8.25 -24.30
CA GLN A 195 7.73 7.35 -24.51
C GLN A 195 6.57 7.68 -23.55
N ASP A 196 5.36 7.27 -23.93
CA ASP A 196 4.19 7.34 -23.05
C ASP A 196 4.48 6.54 -21.76
N ARG A 197 4.46 7.23 -20.62
CA ARG A 197 4.83 6.68 -19.31
C ARG A 197 3.64 6.02 -18.62
N THR A 198 2.78 5.38 -19.36
CA THR A 198 1.60 4.73 -18.81
C THR A 198 1.97 3.39 -18.19
N LEU A 199 1.74 3.24 -16.90
CA LEU A 199 1.87 1.98 -16.19
C LEU A 199 0.57 1.18 -16.32
N ARG A 200 0.61 -0.12 -16.08
CA ARG A 200 -0.55 -1.01 -16.20
C ARG A 200 -0.76 -1.84 -14.95
N THR A 201 -2.01 -2.18 -14.70
CA THR A 201 -2.36 -3.24 -13.74
C THR A 201 -1.61 -4.52 -14.10
N PRO A 202 -0.96 -5.21 -13.14
CA PRO A 202 -0.27 -6.47 -13.42
C PRO A 202 -1.19 -7.49 -14.08
N GLU A 203 -0.71 -8.16 -15.14
CA GLU A 203 -1.51 -9.10 -15.96
C GLU A 203 -2.01 -10.31 -15.19
N ASN A 204 -1.37 -10.66 -14.08
CA ASN A 204 -1.76 -11.76 -13.22
C ASN A 204 -2.82 -11.39 -12.16
N VAL A 205 -3.17 -10.12 -12.02
CA VAL A 205 -4.32 -9.68 -11.22
C VAL A 205 -5.59 -9.96 -12.01
N ARG A 206 -6.45 -10.84 -11.48
CA ARG A 206 -7.55 -11.44 -12.27
C ARG A 206 -8.90 -10.78 -12.05
N THR A 207 -9.16 -10.29 -10.82
CA THR A 207 -10.52 -9.85 -10.46
C THR A 207 -10.55 -8.39 -10.06
N HIS A 208 -9.74 -7.98 -9.08
CA HIS A 208 -9.74 -6.61 -8.59
C HIS A 208 -8.36 -6.14 -8.17
N TRP A 209 -8.11 -4.84 -8.35
CA TRP A 209 -7.08 -4.10 -7.65
C TRP A 209 -7.74 -2.94 -6.90
N TYR A 210 -7.78 -3.02 -5.58
CA TYR A 210 -8.24 -1.94 -4.70
C TYR A 210 -7.05 -1.15 -4.18
N ASN A 211 -7.20 0.17 -4.13
CA ASN A 211 -6.22 1.07 -3.54
C ASN A 211 -6.90 1.91 -2.45
N LEU A 212 -6.55 1.67 -1.19
CA LEU A 212 -7.12 2.37 -0.03
C LEU A 212 -6.14 3.42 0.47
N SER A 213 -6.59 4.67 0.54
CA SER A 213 -5.77 5.80 0.96
C SER A 213 -6.52 6.71 1.92
N ASP A 214 -5.88 7.11 3.02
CA ASP A 214 -6.35 8.18 3.88
C ASP A 214 -5.77 9.52 3.38
N PHE A 215 -6.60 10.57 3.33
CA PHE A 215 -6.15 11.90 2.91
C PHE A 215 -5.14 12.57 3.85
N ASN A 216 -4.96 12.04 5.06
CA ASN A 216 -3.94 12.48 5.99
C ASN A 216 -2.64 11.71 5.90
N ASP A 217 -2.67 10.60 5.16
CA ASP A 217 -1.49 9.79 4.95
C ASP A 217 -0.53 10.52 4.01
N LYS A 218 0.59 10.98 4.57
CA LYS A 218 1.60 11.76 3.85
C LYS A 218 2.42 10.92 2.87
N ILE A 219 2.37 9.60 2.97
CA ILE A 219 3.03 8.68 2.03
C ILE A 219 2.12 8.39 0.84
N ALA A 220 0.81 8.28 1.07
CA ALA A 220 -0.18 8.00 0.03
C ALA A 220 -0.77 9.29 -0.58
N LEU A 221 0.06 10.30 -0.83
CA LEU A 221 -0.38 11.63 -1.27
C LEU A 221 -1.08 11.62 -2.62
N ASN A 222 -0.60 10.83 -3.57
CA ASN A 222 -1.33 10.55 -4.81
C ASN A 222 -2.25 9.35 -4.61
N TYR A 223 -3.44 9.61 -4.10
CA TYR A 223 -4.42 8.58 -3.75
C TYR A 223 -5.18 8.00 -4.95
N LYS A 224 -5.00 8.56 -6.17
CA LYS A 224 -5.68 8.12 -7.40
C LYS A 224 -4.75 7.36 -8.32
N LEU A 225 -4.51 6.11 -8.01
CA LEU A 225 -3.72 5.24 -8.88
C LEU A 225 -4.44 4.94 -10.20
N ASN A 226 -5.77 5.02 -10.25
CA ASN A 226 -6.55 4.80 -11.46
C ASN A 226 -6.23 5.82 -12.58
N ASP A 227 -5.73 7.00 -12.24
CA ASP A 227 -5.33 8.01 -13.22
C ASP A 227 -3.93 7.69 -13.83
N ASP A 228 -3.13 6.86 -13.15
CA ASP A 228 -1.73 6.55 -13.50
C ASP A 228 -1.53 5.14 -14.06
N PHE A 229 -2.47 4.23 -13.78
CA PHE A 229 -2.37 2.82 -14.14
C PHE A 229 -3.54 2.41 -15.03
N GLU A 230 -3.26 2.05 -16.27
CA GLU A 230 -4.26 1.49 -17.19
C GLU A 230 -4.72 0.10 -16.74
N GLU A 231 -5.86 -0.31 -17.28
CA GLU A 231 -6.35 -1.67 -17.12
C GLU A 231 -5.43 -2.69 -17.80
N ASN A 232 -5.43 -3.91 -17.26
CA ASN A 232 -4.75 -5.04 -17.89
C ASN A 232 -5.61 -5.68 -19.00
N SER A 233 -5.09 -6.72 -19.65
CA SER A 233 -5.80 -7.45 -20.72
C SER A 233 -7.13 -8.07 -20.29
N ARG A 234 -7.41 -8.14 -18.98
CA ARG A 234 -8.65 -8.66 -18.40
C ARG A 234 -9.61 -7.55 -17.98
N ASN A 235 -9.36 -6.30 -18.38
CA ASN A 235 -10.11 -5.10 -17.99
C ASN A 235 -10.13 -4.88 -16.46
N VAL A 236 -9.10 -5.35 -15.76
CA VAL A 236 -8.92 -5.03 -14.32
C VAL A 236 -8.24 -3.68 -14.22
N ARG A 237 -8.95 -2.72 -13.64
CA ARG A 237 -8.50 -1.37 -13.37
C ARG A 237 -8.40 -1.14 -11.87
N VAL A 238 -7.53 -0.21 -11.46
CA VAL A 238 -7.46 0.22 -10.05
C VAL A 238 -8.78 0.83 -9.61
N ILE A 239 -9.24 0.44 -8.43
CA ILE A 239 -10.40 1.02 -7.74
C ILE A 239 -9.88 1.79 -6.53
N ASP A 240 -9.79 3.12 -6.67
CA ASP A 240 -9.36 3.99 -5.58
C ASP A 240 -10.48 4.19 -4.57
N MET A 241 -10.14 4.01 -3.30
CA MET A 241 -11.02 4.12 -2.16
C MET A 241 -10.43 5.05 -1.10
N ALA A 242 -11.07 6.20 -0.91
CA ALA A 242 -10.74 7.07 0.22
C ALA A 242 -11.29 6.45 1.51
N VAL A 243 -10.41 6.25 2.49
CA VAL A 243 -10.76 5.67 3.79
C VAL A 243 -10.33 6.61 4.91
N ILE A 244 -10.82 6.34 6.11
CA ILE A 244 -10.38 7.04 7.32
C ILE A 244 -9.59 6.06 8.18
N ASN A 245 -8.29 6.31 8.29
CA ASN A 245 -7.41 5.60 9.19
C ASN A 245 -7.44 6.29 10.55
N ASP A 246 -8.22 5.73 11.47
CA ASP A 246 -8.44 6.29 12.82
C ASP A 246 -7.38 5.86 13.84
N TYR A 247 -6.32 5.17 13.40
CA TYR A 247 -5.31 4.65 14.33
C TYR A 247 -4.59 5.78 15.07
N ALA A 248 -4.59 5.67 16.38
CA ALA A 248 -3.92 6.60 17.26
C ALA A 248 -3.28 5.87 18.44
N VAL A 249 -2.13 6.37 18.89
CA VAL A 249 -1.42 5.91 20.10
C VAL A 249 -1.28 7.09 21.03
N LYS A 250 -1.74 6.95 22.28
CA LYS A 250 -1.67 8.03 23.29
C LYS A 250 -2.22 9.37 22.78
N GLY A 251 -3.29 9.32 21.97
CA GLY A 251 -3.93 10.50 21.35
C GLY A 251 -3.21 11.08 20.12
N LYS A 252 -2.06 10.57 19.72
CA LYS A 252 -1.34 10.96 18.50
C LYS A 252 -1.83 10.11 17.35
N LYS A 253 -2.48 10.72 16.36
CA LYS A 253 -2.97 10.04 15.14
C LYS A 253 -1.80 9.62 14.24
N ASN A 254 -1.86 8.39 13.73
CA ASN A 254 -0.94 7.90 12.71
C ASN A 254 -1.72 7.35 11.51
N PRO A 255 -2.11 8.20 10.54
CA PRO A 255 -2.92 7.81 9.39
C PRO A 255 -2.20 6.91 8.39
N HIS A 256 -0.87 6.73 8.51
CA HIS A 256 -0.10 5.79 7.71
C HIS A 256 -0.06 4.38 8.30
N LYS A 257 -0.49 4.21 9.56
CA LYS A 257 -0.33 2.91 10.23
C LYS A 257 -1.20 1.83 9.61
N VAL A 258 -0.57 0.69 9.29
CA VAL A 258 -1.22 -0.48 8.68
C VAL A 258 -2.46 -0.95 9.45
N TYR A 259 -2.42 -0.86 10.78
CA TYR A 259 -3.51 -1.32 11.66
C TYR A 259 -4.82 -0.56 11.42
N GLY A 260 -4.74 0.75 11.20
CA GLY A 260 -5.91 1.55 10.91
C GLY A 260 -6.53 1.18 9.56
N TYR A 261 -5.73 1.03 8.51
CA TYR A 261 -6.21 0.56 7.20
C TYR A 261 -6.88 -0.80 7.28
N LEU A 262 -6.26 -1.77 7.98
CA LEU A 262 -6.77 -3.13 8.08
C LEU A 262 -8.08 -3.27 8.86
N ARG A 263 -8.45 -2.26 9.65
CA ARG A 263 -9.70 -2.25 10.43
C ARG A 263 -10.81 -1.39 9.84
N THR A 264 -10.56 -0.72 8.71
CA THR A 264 -11.60 0.06 8.03
C THR A 264 -12.77 -0.81 7.56
N PRO A 265 -13.99 -0.28 7.53
CA PRO A 265 -15.15 -0.98 7.00
C PRO A 265 -14.95 -1.42 5.55
N GLU A 266 -14.28 -0.59 4.74
CA GLU A 266 -13.98 -0.86 3.33
C GLU A 266 -13.08 -2.10 3.18
N MET A 267 -12.03 -2.22 4.01
CA MET A 267 -11.18 -3.41 4.02
C MET A 267 -11.96 -4.65 4.45
N ALA A 268 -12.80 -4.53 5.48
CA ALA A 268 -13.63 -5.64 5.95
C ALA A 268 -14.55 -6.16 4.84
N GLU A 269 -15.14 -5.27 4.04
CA GLU A 269 -16.01 -5.63 2.92
C GLU A 269 -15.24 -6.32 1.78
N ILE A 270 -14.04 -5.81 1.43
CA ILE A 270 -13.17 -6.44 0.43
C ILE A 270 -12.82 -7.86 0.85
N VAL A 271 -12.39 -8.06 2.10
CA VAL A 271 -12.05 -9.38 2.64
C VAL A 271 -13.28 -10.31 2.66
N HIS A 272 -14.43 -9.79 3.09
CA HIS A 272 -15.66 -10.57 3.10
C HIS A 272 -16.08 -10.99 1.68
N SER A 273 -15.99 -10.10 0.71
CA SER A 273 -16.31 -10.38 -0.69
C SER A 273 -15.35 -11.43 -1.26
N PHE A 274 -14.06 -11.33 -0.95
CA PHE A 274 -13.07 -12.33 -1.34
C PHE A 274 -13.38 -13.70 -0.77
N ILE A 275 -13.86 -13.81 0.46
CA ILE A 275 -14.15 -15.10 1.12
C ILE A 275 -15.44 -15.71 0.61
N LYS A 276 -16.48 -14.91 0.37
CA LYS A 276 -17.80 -15.37 -0.08
C LYS A 276 -17.92 -15.78 -1.55
N SER A 277 -16.89 -15.74 -2.31
CA SER A 277 -16.79 -15.79 -3.76
C SER A 277 -17.52 -16.92 -4.54
N ASP A 278 -18.59 -17.44 -4.05
CA ASP A 278 -19.48 -18.31 -4.83
C ASP A 278 -20.56 -17.54 -5.62
N GLY A 279 -20.35 -16.28 -5.87
CA GLY A 279 -21.26 -15.47 -6.66
C GLY A 279 -21.18 -14.02 -6.20
N PHE A 280 -20.53 -13.23 -6.99
CA PHE A 280 -20.59 -11.78 -6.85
C PHE A 280 -22.06 -11.35 -6.87
N SER A 281 -22.64 -11.14 -5.74
CA SER A 281 -23.94 -10.49 -5.64
C SER A 281 -23.76 -9.09 -6.23
N GLN A 282 -24.48 -8.79 -7.32
CA GLN A 282 -24.56 -7.44 -7.91
C GLN A 282 -24.84 -6.34 -6.88
N SER A 283 -25.31 -6.73 -5.69
CA SER A 283 -25.54 -5.85 -4.52
C SER A 283 -24.27 -5.25 -3.94
N ALA A 284 -23.13 -5.95 -3.91
CA ALA A 284 -21.87 -5.37 -3.41
C ALA A 284 -21.31 -4.31 -4.37
N VAL A 285 -21.40 -4.57 -5.68
CA VAL A 285 -21.04 -3.58 -6.70
C VAL A 285 -22.02 -2.39 -6.71
N GLN A 286 -23.31 -2.66 -6.51
CA GLN A 286 -24.32 -1.61 -6.39
C GLN A 286 -24.15 -0.80 -5.10
N TRP A 287 -23.78 -1.43 -3.99
CA TRP A 287 -23.50 -0.72 -2.75
C TRP A 287 -22.23 0.13 -2.89
N LEU A 288 -21.12 -0.41 -3.40
CA LEU A 288 -19.92 0.36 -3.73
C LEU A 288 -20.27 1.51 -4.67
N LYS A 289 -21.01 1.27 -5.75
CA LYS A 289 -21.46 2.34 -6.65
C LYS A 289 -22.39 3.33 -5.96
N SER A 290 -23.28 2.92 -5.05
CA SER A 290 -24.15 3.82 -4.29
C SER A 290 -23.38 4.61 -3.24
N PHE A 291 -22.38 3.99 -2.62
CA PHE A 291 -21.46 4.64 -1.69
C PHE A 291 -20.61 5.68 -2.44
N PHE A 292 -20.04 5.32 -3.60
CA PHE A 292 -19.32 6.25 -4.47
C PHE A 292 -20.22 7.32 -5.09
N ASN A 293 -21.49 7.01 -5.40
CA ASN A 293 -22.44 8.02 -5.86
C ASN A 293 -22.87 8.98 -4.75
N LYS A 294 -22.89 8.55 -3.49
CA LYS A 294 -23.06 9.43 -2.32
C LYS A 294 -21.81 10.26 -2.02
N LEU A 295 -20.63 9.78 -2.44
CA LEU A 295 -19.36 10.50 -2.44
C LEU A 295 -19.14 11.26 -3.76
N LYS A 296 -20.11 11.26 -4.68
CA LYS A 296 -20.03 12.05 -5.92
C LYS A 296 -19.79 13.50 -5.55
N TRP A 297 -18.59 13.86 -5.77
CA TRP A 297 -18.03 15.17 -5.80
C TRP A 297 -18.87 15.97 -6.79
N SER A 298 -19.78 16.82 -6.28
CA SER A 298 -20.40 17.82 -7.11
C SER A 298 -19.30 18.64 -7.77
N ARG A 299 -19.38 18.73 -9.07
CA ARG A 299 -18.51 19.53 -9.93
C ARG A 299 -18.47 20.99 -9.51
#